data_15c4898667a5bf484d5bcd0b69c81f7f
#
_entry.id   15c4898667a5bf484d5bcd0b69c81f7f
#
_cell.length_a   1.000
_cell.length_b   1.000
_cell.length_c   1.000
_cell.angle_alpha   90.00
_cell.angle_beta   90.00
_cell.angle_gamma   90.00
#
_symmetry.space_group_name_H-M   'P 1'
#
loop_
_entity.id
_entity.type
_entity.pdbx_description
1 polymer ?
#
loop_
_entity_poly.entity_id
_entity_poly.type
_entity_poly.pdbx_seq_one_letter_code
_entity_poly.pdbx_strand_id
1 'polypeptide(L)'
;MSDLRGIIVTHAAVAQALVAAVGAITGVQDALTGVSNEGCGTAELGERLRTAIGEGPAVLFVDLPGGSCFTSSVRYARQHAEIAVVTGVNLAMLLDFVFHRDIPPAEAARRAVDAGAKAIRVSA
;
A
#
# COMPACT_ATOMS: atom_id res chain seq x y z
N MET A 1 7.26 -20.32 -1.36
CA MET A 1 7.61 -18.89 -1.32
C MET A 1 6.36 -18.05 -1.15
N SER A 2 6.37 -17.12 -0.22
CA SER A 2 5.21 -16.25 0.00
C SER A 2 5.22 -15.10 -0.99
N ASP A 3 4.04 -14.74 -1.46
CA ASP A 3 3.88 -13.57 -2.28
C ASP A 3 3.98 -12.30 -1.42
N LEU A 4 4.36 -11.21 -2.04
CA LEU A 4 4.38 -9.91 -1.40
C LEU A 4 2.99 -9.52 -0.92
N ARG A 5 2.93 -8.85 0.22
CA ARG A 5 1.70 -8.24 0.71
C ARG A 5 1.75 -6.75 0.49
N GLY A 6 0.61 -6.18 0.16
CA GLY A 6 0.44 -4.74 0.06
C GLY A 6 -0.30 -4.22 1.27
N ILE A 7 0.20 -3.14 1.86
CA ILE A 7 -0.42 -2.50 2.99
C ILE A 7 -0.85 -1.10 2.55
N ILE A 8 -2.14 -0.83 2.56
CA ILE A 8 -2.67 0.46 2.12
C ILE A 8 -2.85 1.34 3.35
N VAL A 9 -2.14 2.45 3.41
CA VAL A 9 -2.07 3.32 4.59
C VAL A 9 -2.68 4.67 4.22
N THR A 10 -3.87 4.95 4.72
CA THR A 10 -4.61 6.13 4.29
C THR A 10 -5.31 6.84 5.44
N HIS A 11 -5.82 8.02 5.11
CA HIS A 11 -6.73 8.75 5.97
C HIS A 11 -8.13 8.14 5.93
N ALA A 12 -8.84 8.24 7.03
CA ALA A 12 -10.25 7.84 7.16
C ALA A 12 -10.50 6.42 6.62
N ALA A 13 -11.55 6.22 5.84
CA ALA A 13 -11.97 4.91 5.37
C ALA A 13 -11.44 4.54 3.97
N VAL A 14 -10.51 5.31 3.42
CA VAL A 14 -10.05 5.10 2.04
C VAL A 14 -9.40 3.73 1.86
N ALA A 15 -8.54 3.33 2.80
CA ALA A 15 -7.83 2.04 2.69
C ALA A 15 -8.80 0.87 2.60
N GLN A 16 -9.79 0.81 3.48
CA GLN A 16 -10.76 -0.28 3.49
C GLN A 16 -11.59 -0.31 2.21
N ALA A 17 -11.93 0.86 1.69
CA ALA A 17 -12.68 0.96 0.44
C ALA A 17 -11.86 0.45 -0.73
N LEU A 18 -10.57 0.78 -0.77
CA LEU A 18 -9.68 0.30 -1.84
C LEU A 18 -9.50 -1.23 -1.76
N VAL A 19 -9.33 -1.76 -0.56
CA VAL A 19 -9.22 -3.22 -0.38
C VAL A 19 -10.49 -3.91 -0.90
N ALA A 20 -11.65 -3.38 -0.53
CA ALA A 20 -12.93 -3.94 -0.98
C ALA A 20 -13.09 -3.88 -2.50
N ALA A 21 -12.70 -2.76 -3.10
CA ALA A 21 -12.83 -2.58 -4.55
C ALA A 21 -11.93 -3.56 -5.31
N VAL A 22 -10.69 -3.74 -4.87
CA VAL A 22 -9.76 -4.68 -5.51
C VAL A 22 -10.30 -6.11 -5.40
N GLY A 23 -10.79 -6.49 -4.23
CA GLY A 23 -11.37 -7.81 -4.03
C GLY A 23 -12.56 -8.06 -4.95
N ALA A 24 -13.42 -7.06 -5.11
CA ALA A 24 -14.60 -7.16 -5.97
C ALA A 24 -14.23 -7.31 -7.45
N ILE A 25 -13.17 -6.62 -7.88
CA ILE A 25 -12.74 -6.64 -9.29
C ILE A 25 -11.95 -7.91 -9.61
N THR A 26 -11.03 -8.29 -8.74
CA THR A 26 -10.04 -9.34 -9.05
C THR A 26 -10.39 -10.70 -8.48
N GLY A 27 -11.18 -10.75 -7.41
CA GLY A 27 -11.42 -11.98 -6.66
C GLY A 27 -10.24 -12.41 -5.81
N VAL A 28 -9.11 -11.67 -5.85
CA VAL A 28 -7.93 -12.01 -5.06
C VAL A 28 -8.16 -11.58 -3.62
N GLN A 29 -8.02 -12.54 -2.69
CA GLN A 29 -8.12 -12.28 -1.26
C GLN A 29 -6.72 -12.30 -0.65
N ASP A 30 -6.55 -11.70 0.51
CA ASP A 30 -5.32 -11.78 1.29
C ASP A 30 -4.09 -11.09 0.69
N ALA A 31 -4.23 -10.37 -0.42
CA ALA A 31 -3.12 -9.66 -1.02
C ALA A 31 -2.90 -8.29 -0.37
N LEU A 32 -3.96 -7.67 0.10
CA LEU A 32 -3.95 -6.30 0.60
C LEU A 32 -4.54 -6.20 2.00
N THR A 33 -3.96 -5.35 2.82
CA THR A 33 -4.47 -5.02 4.15
C THR A 33 -4.58 -3.51 4.27
N GLY A 34 -5.69 -3.02 4.79
CA GLY A 34 -5.91 -1.58 4.97
C GLY A 34 -5.54 -1.13 6.37
N VAL A 35 -4.86 0.01 6.47
CA VAL A 35 -4.54 0.67 7.74
C VAL A 35 -5.01 2.11 7.65
N SER A 36 -5.84 2.51 8.61
CA SER A 36 -6.34 3.88 8.71
C SER A 36 -5.60 4.63 9.83
N ASN A 37 -5.41 5.94 9.64
CA ASN A 37 -4.90 6.80 10.70
C ASN A 37 -6.02 7.28 11.63
N GLU A 38 -7.24 6.86 11.38
CA GLU A 38 -8.40 7.36 12.11
C GLU A 38 -8.33 7.04 13.59
N GLY A 39 -8.52 8.06 14.41
CA GLY A 39 -8.58 7.89 15.85
C GLY A 39 -7.24 7.60 16.53
N CYS A 40 -6.11 7.78 15.86
CA CYS A 40 -4.82 7.47 16.47
C CYS A 40 -3.77 8.54 16.23
N GLY A 41 -2.81 8.62 17.17
CA GLY A 41 -1.63 9.47 17.01
C GLY A 41 -0.52 8.73 16.29
N THR A 42 0.63 9.39 16.18
CA THR A 42 1.78 8.87 15.41
C THR A 42 2.28 7.52 15.94
N ALA A 43 2.41 7.39 17.28
CA ALA A 43 2.91 6.14 17.87
C ALA A 43 1.96 4.98 17.61
N GLU A 44 0.67 5.23 17.77
CA GLU A 44 -0.35 4.20 17.55
C GLU A 44 -0.43 3.79 16.08
N LEU A 45 -0.27 4.75 15.17
CA LEU A 45 -0.24 4.45 13.75
C LEU A 45 0.95 3.55 13.41
N GLY A 46 2.11 3.81 14.01
CA GLY A 46 3.29 2.95 13.86
C GLY A 46 3.01 1.52 14.30
N GLU A 47 2.28 1.35 15.41
CA GLU A 47 1.90 0.03 15.89
C GLU A 47 0.92 -0.67 14.94
N ARG A 48 -0.05 0.07 14.41
CA ARG A 48 -0.97 -0.48 13.41
C ARG A 48 -0.23 -0.97 12.18
N LEU A 49 0.77 -0.20 11.72
CA LEU A 49 1.60 -0.59 10.60
C LEU A 49 2.38 -1.87 10.89
N ARG A 50 3.04 -1.91 12.04
CA ARG A 50 3.84 -3.08 12.41
C ARG A 50 2.99 -4.34 12.46
N THR A 51 1.80 -4.25 13.06
CA THR A 51 0.89 -5.37 13.15
C THR A 51 0.43 -5.83 11.76
N ALA A 52 0.09 -4.88 10.89
CA ALA A 52 -0.39 -5.21 9.54
C ALA A 52 0.70 -5.81 8.66
N ILE A 53 1.93 -5.29 8.75
CA ILE A 53 3.06 -5.76 7.94
C ILE A 53 3.53 -7.13 8.43
N GLY A 54 3.63 -7.31 9.75
CA GLY A 54 4.18 -8.53 10.31
C GLY A 54 5.64 -8.69 9.93
N GLU A 55 6.04 -9.87 9.49
CA GLU A 55 7.40 -10.14 9.06
C GLU A 55 7.46 -10.31 7.56
N GLY A 56 8.61 -10.04 6.99
CA GLY A 56 8.87 -10.25 5.59
C GLY A 56 8.65 -9.01 4.72
N PRO A 57 8.84 -9.18 3.41
CA PRO A 57 8.76 -8.06 2.48
C PRO A 57 7.33 -7.60 2.25
N ALA A 58 7.19 -6.30 2.00
CA ALA A 58 5.88 -5.71 1.71
C ALA A 58 6.06 -4.40 0.93
N VAL A 59 4.97 -3.96 0.30
CA VAL A 59 4.88 -2.64 -0.31
C VAL A 59 3.81 -1.86 0.43
N LEU A 60 4.16 -0.67 0.90
CA LEU A 60 3.22 0.23 1.56
C LEU A 60 2.70 1.22 0.54
N PHE A 61 1.40 1.27 0.37
CA PHE A 61 0.73 2.19 -0.55
C PHE A 61 0.05 3.29 0.27
N VAL A 62 0.58 4.50 0.16
CA VAL A 62 0.14 5.64 0.96
C VAL A 62 -0.67 6.59 0.07
N ASP A 63 -1.70 7.22 0.63
CA ASP A 63 -2.57 8.09 -0.16
C ASP A 63 -1.90 9.40 -0.59
N LEU A 64 -1.11 10.01 0.29
CA LEU A 64 -0.50 11.32 0.01
C LEU A 64 1.02 11.28 0.26
N PRO A 65 1.80 12.11 -0.45
CA PRO A 65 3.25 12.16 -0.26
C PRO A 65 3.66 13.02 0.94
N GLY A 66 2.80 13.15 1.93
CA GLY A 66 3.05 13.89 3.16
C GLY A 66 2.02 13.54 4.21
N GLY A 67 2.18 14.07 5.43
CA GLY A 67 1.28 13.83 6.54
C GLY A 67 1.63 12.57 7.34
N SER A 68 0.77 12.20 8.28
CA SER A 68 1.06 11.15 9.25
C SER A 68 1.22 9.77 8.61
N CYS A 69 0.41 9.44 7.63
CA CYS A 69 0.49 8.14 6.96
C CYS A 69 1.81 7.99 6.23
N PHE A 70 2.25 9.03 5.53
CA PHE A 70 3.53 9.04 4.84
C PHE A 70 4.69 8.95 5.82
N THR A 71 4.70 9.82 6.84
CA THR A 71 5.79 9.88 7.82
C THR A 71 5.98 8.55 8.54
N SER A 72 4.90 7.93 8.99
CA SER A 72 4.98 6.64 9.68
C SER A 72 5.47 5.54 8.75
N SER A 73 5.01 5.54 7.49
CA SER A 73 5.41 4.53 6.51
C SER A 73 6.89 4.63 6.15
N VAL A 74 7.38 5.84 5.91
CA VAL A 74 8.79 6.05 5.58
C VAL A 74 9.69 5.72 6.78
N ARG A 75 9.24 6.07 7.99
CA ARG A 75 10.00 5.73 9.21
C ARG A 75 10.14 4.22 9.35
N TYR A 76 9.07 3.48 9.10
CA TYR A 76 9.12 2.02 9.15
C TYR A 76 10.08 1.47 8.09
N ALA A 77 9.95 1.96 6.85
CA ALA A 77 10.77 1.47 5.73
C ALA A 77 12.26 1.73 5.93
N ARG A 78 12.62 2.82 6.61
CA ARG A 78 14.04 3.12 6.89
C ARG A 78 14.68 2.11 7.83
N GLN A 79 13.90 1.40 8.61
CA GLN A 79 14.40 0.41 9.57
C GLN A 79 14.23 -1.02 9.06
N HIS A 80 13.66 -1.21 7.89
CA HIS A 80 13.36 -2.54 7.34
C HIS A 80 13.62 -2.53 5.83
N ALA A 81 14.77 -3.10 5.43
CA ALA A 81 15.24 -3.02 4.04
C ALA A 81 14.30 -3.65 3.02
N GLU A 82 13.42 -4.54 3.45
CA GLU A 82 12.50 -5.26 2.56
C GLU A 82 11.16 -4.55 2.34
N ILE A 83 11.07 -3.29 2.75
CA ILE A 83 9.82 -2.53 2.65
C ILE A 83 10.01 -1.40 1.63
N ALA A 84 9.14 -1.36 0.64
CA ALA A 84 9.07 -0.25 -0.31
C ALA A 84 7.84 0.61 0.00
N VAL A 85 7.93 1.91 -0.24
CA VAL A 85 6.83 2.85 0.00
C VAL A 85 6.46 3.54 -1.30
N VAL A 86 5.17 3.52 -1.63
CA VAL A 86 4.59 4.21 -2.78
C VAL A 86 3.61 5.24 -2.27
N THR A 87 3.60 6.44 -2.85
CA THR A 87 2.64 7.48 -2.50
C THR A 87 1.70 7.78 -3.67
N GLY A 88 0.57 8.38 -3.37
CA GLY A 88 -0.42 8.69 -4.40
C GLY A 88 -1.19 7.48 -4.86
N VAL A 89 -1.47 6.54 -3.97
CA VAL A 89 -2.12 5.27 -4.31
C VAL A 89 -3.42 5.51 -5.08
N ASN A 90 -3.62 4.73 -6.13
CA ASN A 90 -4.88 4.68 -6.83
C ASN A 90 -5.24 3.23 -7.17
N LEU A 91 -6.44 3.02 -7.62
CA LEU A 91 -6.95 1.66 -7.84
C LEU A 91 -6.15 0.91 -8.90
N ALA A 92 -5.71 1.59 -9.96
CA ALA A 92 -4.92 0.97 -11.04
C ALA A 92 -3.60 0.40 -10.52
N MET A 93 -2.93 1.10 -9.60
CA MET A 93 -1.71 0.60 -8.94
C MET A 93 -1.95 -0.73 -8.26
N LEU A 94 -3.06 -0.81 -7.54
CA LEU A 94 -3.36 -1.99 -6.73
C LEU A 94 -3.77 -3.17 -7.60
N LEU A 95 -4.47 -2.91 -8.69
CA LEU A 95 -4.83 -3.97 -9.64
C LEU A 95 -3.58 -4.57 -10.28
N ASP A 96 -2.60 -3.74 -10.64
CA ASP A 96 -1.33 -4.24 -11.14
C ASP A 96 -0.58 -5.03 -10.07
N PHE A 97 -0.51 -4.48 -8.86
CA PHE A 97 0.25 -5.09 -7.78
C PHE A 97 -0.22 -6.50 -7.44
N VAL A 98 -1.53 -6.73 -7.34
CA VAL A 98 -2.04 -8.03 -6.89
C VAL A 98 -1.72 -9.17 -7.85
N PHE A 99 -1.37 -8.87 -9.10
CA PHE A 99 -0.99 -9.87 -10.08
C PHE A 99 0.53 -9.95 -10.31
N HIS A 100 1.34 -9.19 -9.53
CA HIS A 100 2.80 -9.18 -9.70
C HIS A 100 3.49 -9.19 -8.34
N ARG A 101 3.19 -10.19 -7.53
CA ARG A 101 3.65 -10.27 -6.13
C ARG A 101 4.80 -11.25 -5.90
N ASP A 102 5.33 -11.82 -6.96
CA ASP A 102 6.42 -12.80 -6.88
C ASP A 102 7.77 -12.19 -7.27
N ILE A 103 7.91 -10.90 -7.14
CA ILE A 103 9.11 -10.13 -7.46
C ILE A 103 9.53 -9.31 -6.23
N PRO A 104 10.76 -8.76 -6.21
CA PRO A 104 11.20 -7.96 -5.06
C PRO A 104 10.32 -6.73 -4.82
N PRO A 105 10.19 -6.27 -3.57
CA PRO A 105 9.32 -5.14 -3.24
C PRO A 105 9.59 -3.89 -4.07
N ALA A 106 10.85 -3.53 -4.28
CA ALA A 106 11.20 -2.33 -5.05
C ALA A 106 10.74 -2.44 -6.50
N GLU A 107 10.84 -3.63 -7.08
CA GLU A 107 10.39 -3.84 -8.46
C GLU A 107 8.86 -3.81 -8.55
N ALA A 108 8.18 -4.46 -7.61
CA ALA A 108 6.73 -4.44 -7.56
C ALA A 108 6.20 -3.01 -7.38
N ALA A 109 6.88 -2.22 -6.55
CA ALA A 109 6.52 -0.82 -6.33
C ALA A 109 6.66 0.00 -7.61
N ARG A 110 7.77 -0.17 -8.35
CA ARG A 110 7.98 0.57 -9.60
C ARG A 110 6.93 0.21 -10.65
N ARG A 111 6.58 -1.07 -10.76
CA ARG A 111 5.53 -1.51 -11.69
C ARG A 111 4.19 -0.87 -11.34
N ALA A 112 3.85 -0.87 -10.07
CA ALA A 112 2.59 -0.31 -9.60
C ALA A 112 2.51 1.19 -9.89
N VAL A 113 3.60 1.92 -9.62
CA VAL A 113 3.66 3.36 -9.91
C VAL A 113 3.46 3.62 -11.40
N ASP A 114 4.10 2.84 -12.25
CA ASP A 114 3.97 2.98 -13.70
C ASP A 114 2.51 2.76 -14.14
N ALA A 115 1.89 1.70 -13.65
CA ALA A 115 0.49 1.39 -13.96
C ALA A 115 -0.45 2.49 -13.46
N GLY A 116 -0.23 2.98 -12.25
CA GLY A 116 -1.05 4.04 -11.66
C GLY A 116 -0.93 5.35 -12.42
N ALA A 117 0.30 5.71 -12.83
CA ALA A 117 0.54 6.93 -13.59
C ALA A 117 -0.15 6.88 -14.95
N LYS A 118 -0.08 5.75 -15.62
CA LYS A 118 -0.71 5.58 -16.94
C LYS A 118 -2.22 5.65 -16.91
N ALA A 119 -2.84 5.40 -15.77
CA ALA A 119 -4.29 5.47 -15.62
C ALA A 119 -4.81 6.89 -15.48
N ILE A 120 -3.93 7.85 -15.20
CA ILE A 120 -4.31 9.25 -14.99
C ILE A 120 -4.34 9.96 -16.33
N ARG A 121 -5.55 10.25 -16.83
CA ARG A 121 -5.75 10.84 -18.17
C ARG A 121 -6.95 11.75 -18.18
N VAL A 122 -6.89 12.75 -19.05
CA VAL A 122 -8.07 13.53 -19.42
C VAL A 122 -8.66 12.84 -20.65
N SER A 123 -9.89 12.35 -20.54
CA SER A 123 -10.50 11.54 -21.61
C SER A 123 -11.59 12.28 -22.39
N ALA A 124 -11.97 13.49 -21.96
CA ALA A 124 -12.96 14.29 -22.67
C ALA A 124 -12.77 15.78 -22.42
#